data_33189c1807e2e7ea69d3aeafdca2bd9d
#
_entry.id   33189c1807e2e7ea69d3aeafdca2bd9d
#
_cell.length_a   1.000
_cell.length_b   1.000
_cell.length_c   1.000
_cell.angle_alpha   90.00
_cell.angle_beta   90.00
_cell.angle_gamma   90.00
#
_symmetry.space_group_name_H-M   'P 1'
#
loop_
_entity.id
_entity.type
_entity.pdbx_description
1 polymer ?
#
loop_
_entity_poly.entity_id
_entity_poly.type
_entity_poly.pdbx_seq_one_letter_code
_entity_poly.pdbx_strand_id
1 'polypeptide(L)'
;QHAILSGLVGSEMCIRDRSVVAEMNNARQGTSATKNRSLVSGGGKKPFRQKGTGNARQGTSRSPLNRGGGVIFGPSPKYYFKKVNAKTKQLAYKCILSDKVKNDSFKVVESLPNQPKTKEFISFLRKNNLDGRKLTIVSSEIDDNLSLASRNVPYVSLVKANSCSVKDLFDNELILVDVSGLEDLSNRFGGKN
;
A
#
# COMPACT_ATOMS: atom_id res chain seq x y z
N GLN A 1 18.08 5.18 -32.58
CA GLN A 1 17.01 4.37 -31.97
C GLN A 1 17.23 4.13 -30.48
N HIS A 2 18.48 3.89 -29.99
CA HIS A 2 18.75 3.66 -28.56
C HIS A 2 18.51 4.88 -27.65
N ALA A 3 18.74 6.09 -28.14
CA ALA A 3 18.56 7.32 -27.34
C ALA A 3 17.07 7.64 -27.06
N ILE A 4 16.18 7.29 -27.99
CA ILE A 4 14.72 7.46 -27.82
C ILE A 4 14.19 6.44 -26.79
N LEU A 5 14.72 5.22 -26.78
CA LEU A 5 14.37 4.18 -25.84
C LEU A 5 14.81 4.52 -24.39
N SER A 6 15.98 5.13 -24.20
CA SER A 6 16.45 5.54 -22.88
C SER A 6 15.61 6.66 -22.25
N GLY A 7 15.15 7.62 -23.05
CA GLY A 7 14.23 8.67 -22.59
C GLY A 7 12.84 8.13 -22.20
N LEU A 8 12.32 7.13 -22.95
CA LEU A 8 11.07 6.44 -22.61
C LEU A 8 11.19 5.61 -21.34
N VAL A 9 12.28 4.87 -21.15
CA VAL A 9 12.51 4.05 -19.96
C VAL A 9 12.53 4.92 -18.68
N GLY A 10 13.15 6.10 -18.71
CA GLY A 10 13.15 7.04 -17.58
C GLY A 10 11.74 7.55 -17.25
N SER A 11 10.93 7.86 -18.25
CA SER A 11 9.54 8.31 -18.05
C SER A 11 8.63 7.18 -17.52
N GLU A 12 8.83 5.96 -17.96
CA GLU A 12 8.10 4.78 -17.52
C GLU A 12 8.36 4.46 -16.04
N MET A 13 9.60 4.54 -15.58
CA MET A 13 9.95 4.39 -14.16
C MET A 13 9.25 5.46 -13.29
N CYS A 14 9.23 6.72 -13.73
CA CYS A 14 8.52 7.79 -13.01
C CYS A 14 7.00 7.56 -12.94
N ILE A 15 6.39 7.00 -13.99
CA ILE A 15 4.96 6.68 -14.04
C ILE A 15 4.63 5.55 -13.06
N ARG A 16 5.43 4.49 -13.06
CA ARG A 16 5.33 3.37 -12.14
C ARG A 16 5.42 3.85 -10.68
N ASP A 17 6.48 4.57 -10.35
CA ASP A 17 6.75 5.05 -8.99
C ASP A 17 5.66 6.00 -8.50
N ARG A 18 5.18 6.90 -9.34
CA ARG A 18 4.04 7.79 -9.04
C ARG A 18 2.79 7.00 -8.68
N SER A 19 2.50 5.91 -9.40
CA SER A 19 1.33 5.07 -9.15
C SER A 19 1.47 4.31 -7.83
N VAL A 20 2.63 3.72 -7.54
CA VAL A 20 2.92 3.04 -6.27
C VAL A 20 2.82 4.01 -5.09
N VAL A 21 3.47 5.18 -5.16
CA VAL A 21 3.41 6.19 -4.10
C VAL A 21 1.98 6.69 -3.87
N ALA A 22 1.18 6.83 -4.93
CA ALA A 22 -0.22 7.21 -4.78
C ALA A 22 -1.03 6.13 -4.04
N GLU A 23 -0.87 4.85 -4.37
CA GLU A 23 -1.54 3.74 -3.68
C GLU A 23 -1.10 3.65 -2.22
N MET A 24 0.19 3.77 -1.93
CA MET A 24 0.71 3.80 -0.55
C MET A 24 0.13 4.97 0.27
N ASN A 25 0.00 6.16 -0.34
CA ASN A 25 -0.63 7.30 0.35
C ASN A 25 -2.13 7.05 0.59
N ASN A 26 -2.84 6.52 -0.42
CA ASN A 26 -4.27 6.27 -0.33
C ASN A 26 -4.63 5.19 0.71
N ALA A 27 -3.71 4.27 1.00
CA ALA A 27 -3.87 3.27 2.06
C ALA A 27 -3.71 3.86 3.48
N ARG A 28 -3.18 5.09 3.62
CA ARG A 28 -2.98 5.71 4.94
C ARG A 28 -4.30 6.17 5.52
N GLN A 29 -4.62 5.73 6.73
CA GLN A 29 -5.86 6.06 7.42
C GLN A 29 -5.92 7.52 7.90
N GLY A 30 -4.78 8.13 8.25
CA GLY A 30 -4.67 9.54 8.59
C GLY A 30 -5.34 9.97 9.89
N THR A 31 -5.43 9.10 10.89
CA THR A 31 -6.14 9.31 12.16
C THR A 31 -5.32 10.01 13.25
N SER A 32 -4.06 10.35 12.97
CA SER A 32 -3.20 11.05 13.92
C SER A 32 -3.82 12.41 14.33
N ALA A 33 -4.04 12.59 15.64
CA ALA A 33 -4.67 13.80 16.17
C ALA A 33 -4.08 14.21 17.50
N THR A 34 -4.03 15.51 17.74
CA THR A 34 -3.73 16.10 19.06
C THR A 34 -4.89 16.99 19.51
N LYS A 35 -5.05 17.14 20.82
CA LYS A 35 -6.06 18.01 21.38
C LYS A 35 -5.55 19.46 21.38
N ASN A 36 -6.26 20.34 20.67
CA ASN A 36 -6.03 21.77 20.73
C ASN A 36 -6.67 22.38 22.00
N ARG A 37 -6.50 23.66 22.21
CA ARG A 37 -7.03 24.38 23.38
C ARG A 37 -8.53 24.21 23.59
N SER A 38 -9.32 24.04 22.55
CA SER A 38 -10.78 23.85 22.65
C SER A 38 -11.17 22.42 23.00
N LEU A 39 -10.37 21.43 22.61
CA LEU A 39 -10.65 19.99 22.81
C LEU A 39 -10.13 19.44 24.15
N VAL A 40 -9.18 20.12 24.80
CA VAL A 40 -8.68 19.73 26.11
C VAL A 40 -9.77 19.93 27.17
N SER A 41 -10.00 18.94 28.02
CA SER A 41 -10.93 19.04 29.15
C SER A 41 -10.48 20.06 30.19
N GLY A 42 -11.42 20.74 30.88
CA GLY A 42 -11.13 21.75 31.87
C GLY A 42 -11.17 23.17 31.30
N GLY A 43 -10.72 24.17 32.03
CA GLY A 43 -10.82 25.62 31.67
C GLY A 43 -12.23 26.16 31.81
N GLY A 44 -12.67 27.06 30.95
CA GLY A 44 -13.98 27.68 31.01
C GLY A 44 -14.11 28.82 32.03
N LYS A 45 -13.32 28.79 33.10
CA LYS A 45 -13.23 29.86 34.11
C LYS A 45 -11.85 30.47 34.08
N LYS A 46 -11.74 31.78 34.25
CA LYS A 46 -10.45 32.49 34.41
C LYS A 46 -9.78 32.01 35.70
N PRO A 47 -8.50 31.56 35.67
CA PRO A 47 -7.84 30.97 36.85
C PRO A 47 -7.76 31.95 38.05
N PHE A 48 -7.50 33.22 37.79
CA PHE A 48 -7.40 34.25 38.80
C PHE A 48 -7.71 35.63 38.20
N ARG A 49 -7.90 36.63 39.08
CA ARG A 49 -8.19 38.03 38.68
C ARG A 49 -7.04 38.64 37.83
N GLN A 50 -7.38 39.64 37.03
CA GLN A 50 -6.51 40.25 36.03
C GLN A 50 -5.28 40.98 36.62
N LYS A 51 -5.41 41.54 37.81
CA LYS A 51 -4.38 42.35 38.52
C LYS A 51 -4.34 41.97 40.00
N GLY A 52 -3.24 42.27 40.69
CA GLY A 52 -3.10 42.13 42.12
C GLY A 52 -2.81 40.70 42.61
N THR A 53 -2.29 39.79 41.76
CA THR A 53 -1.88 38.42 42.14
C THR A 53 -0.38 38.21 42.14
N GLY A 54 0.41 39.16 41.60
CA GLY A 54 1.85 38.98 41.40
C GLY A 54 2.23 37.98 40.27
N ASN A 55 1.27 37.26 39.72
CA ASN A 55 1.48 36.25 38.66
C ASN A 55 1.22 36.85 37.27
N ALA A 56 1.81 36.19 36.26
CA ALA A 56 1.54 36.52 34.87
C ALA A 56 0.03 36.35 34.56
N ARG A 57 -0.52 37.22 33.73
CA ARG A 57 -1.94 37.17 33.34
C ARG A 57 -2.27 35.89 32.59
N GLN A 58 -3.36 35.22 32.99
CA GLN A 58 -3.85 34.03 32.33
C GLN A 58 -5.35 34.12 32.05
N GLY A 59 -5.75 33.75 30.84
CA GLY A 59 -7.14 33.65 30.43
C GLY A 59 -7.77 32.27 30.67
N THR A 60 -6.99 31.24 30.58
CA THR A 60 -7.44 29.83 30.75
C THR A 60 -6.30 28.92 31.17
N SER A 61 -6.63 27.87 31.95
CA SER A 61 -5.70 26.80 32.30
C SER A 61 -5.34 25.86 31.11
N ARG A 62 -6.15 25.91 30.05
CA ARG A 62 -5.88 25.12 28.82
C ARG A 62 -4.91 25.78 27.85
N SER A 63 -4.31 26.92 28.24
CA SER A 63 -3.32 27.60 27.39
C SER A 63 -2.19 26.66 27.03
N PRO A 64 -1.67 26.70 25.79
CA PRO A 64 -0.51 25.88 25.38
C PRO A 64 0.75 26.10 26.21
N LEU A 65 0.85 27.23 26.92
CA LEU A 65 1.94 27.57 27.84
C LEU A 65 1.89 26.75 29.12
N ASN A 66 0.73 26.19 29.47
CA ASN A 66 0.53 25.46 30.72
C ASN A 66 0.78 23.96 30.52
N ARG A 67 1.28 23.28 31.55
CA ARG A 67 1.33 21.80 31.58
C ARG A 67 -0.08 21.25 31.46
N GLY A 68 -0.31 20.31 30.56
CA GLY A 68 -1.62 19.77 30.24
C GLY A 68 -2.51 20.68 29.39
N GLY A 69 -1.99 21.80 28.90
CA GLY A 69 -2.67 22.67 27.94
C GLY A 69 -2.76 22.07 26.53
N GLY A 70 -3.46 22.77 25.65
CA GLY A 70 -3.66 22.34 24.25
C GLY A 70 -2.40 22.45 23.41
N VAL A 71 -2.25 21.56 22.41
CA VAL A 71 -1.16 21.60 21.45
C VAL A 71 -1.47 22.61 20.34
N ILE A 72 -0.49 23.46 19.98
CA ILE A 72 -0.58 24.37 18.85
C ILE A 72 0.02 23.70 17.63
N PHE A 73 -0.67 23.78 16.47
CA PHE A 73 -0.22 23.20 15.21
C PHE A 73 0.15 21.71 15.25
N GLY A 74 -0.45 20.95 16.17
CA GLY A 74 -0.28 19.51 16.21
C GLY A 74 -0.97 18.81 15.04
N PRO A 75 -0.70 17.50 14.84
CA PRO A 75 -1.34 16.74 13.80
C PRO A 75 -2.87 16.74 13.99
N SER A 76 -3.58 16.82 12.89
CA SER A 76 -5.04 16.68 12.81
C SER A 76 -5.39 15.62 11.79
N PRO A 77 -6.52 14.91 11.96
CA PRO A 77 -6.97 13.92 10.99
C PRO A 77 -7.06 14.53 9.59
N LYS A 78 -6.44 13.84 8.62
CA LYS A 78 -6.45 14.29 7.23
C LYS A 78 -6.44 13.13 6.27
N TYR A 79 -7.01 13.33 5.08
CA TYR A 79 -6.96 12.36 4.00
C TYR A 79 -5.67 12.51 3.20
N TYR A 80 -5.02 11.38 2.92
CA TYR A 80 -3.80 11.31 2.11
C TYR A 80 -4.09 10.94 0.65
N PHE A 81 -5.27 11.27 0.15
CA PHE A 81 -5.69 10.90 -1.19
C PHE A 81 -4.86 11.59 -2.28
N LYS A 82 -4.28 10.78 -3.16
CA LYS A 82 -3.59 11.21 -4.39
C LYS A 82 -4.26 10.58 -5.61
N LYS A 83 -4.84 11.42 -6.47
CA LYS A 83 -5.45 10.99 -7.72
C LYS A 83 -4.38 10.65 -8.76
N VAL A 84 -4.52 9.51 -9.43
CA VAL A 84 -3.74 9.12 -10.62
C VAL A 84 -4.72 8.79 -11.73
N ASN A 85 -4.45 9.25 -12.95
CA ASN A 85 -5.30 9.00 -14.11
C ASN A 85 -5.32 7.50 -14.46
N ALA A 86 -6.46 6.99 -14.93
CA ALA A 86 -6.65 5.58 -15.28
C ALA A 86 -5.62 5.10 -16.32
N LYS A 87 -5.41 5.87 -17.38
CA LYS A 87 -4.40 5.56 -18.42
C LYS A 87 -2.98 5.46 -17.85
N THR A 88 -2.63 6.34 -16.89
CA THR A 88 -1.33 6.31 -16.19
C THR A 88 -1.18 5.05 -15.35
N LYS A 89 -2.24 4.63 -14.65
CA LYS A 89 -2.25 3.36 -13.90
C LYS A 89 -2.08 2.16 -14.83
N GLN A 90 -2.83 2.10 -15.92
CA GLN A 90 -2.70 1.02 -16.90
C GLN A 90 -1.27 0.92 -17.47
N LEU A 91 -0.65 2.06 -17.78
CA LEU A 91 0.73 2.09 -18.25
C LEU A 91 1.69 1.60 -17.16
N ALA A 92 1.49 1.99 -15.90
CA ALA A 92 2.29 1.51 -14.78
C ALA A 92 2.24 -0.03 -14.63
N TYR A 93 1.06 -0.64 -14.77
CA TYR A 93 0.92 -2.11 -14.79
C TYR A 93 1.71 -2.74 -15.92
N LYS A 94 1.58 -2.22 -17.14
CA LYS A 94 2.32 -2.74 -18.32
C LYS A 94 3.83 -2.67 -18.11
N CYS A 95 4.33 -1.55 -17.57
CA CYS A 95 5.74 -1.36 -17.28
C CYS A 95 6.26 -2.40 -16.26
N ILE A 96 5.53 -2.59 -15.15
CA ILE A 96 5.93 -3.56 -14.12
C ILE A 96 5.93 -4.99 -14.65
N LEU A 97 4.87 -5.40 -15.35
CA LEU A 97 4.79 -6.74 -15.93
C LEU A 97 5.91 -6.97 -16.95
N SER A 98 6.20 -5.98 -17.80
CA SER A 98 7.30 -6.06 -18.77
C SER A 98 8.66 -6.19 -18.09
N ASP A 99 8.91 -5.44 -17.01
CA ASP A 99 10.13 -5.54 -16.21
C ASP A 99 10.26 -6.92 -15.55
N LYS A 100 9.17 -7.46 -14.99
CA LYS A 100 9.16 -8.78 -14.36
C LYS A 100 9.43 -9.91 -15.36
N VAL A 101 8.89 -9.82 -16.57
CA VAL A 101 9.15 -10.78 -17.65
C VAL A 101 10.60 -10.69 -18.13
N LYS A 102 11.15 -9.48 -18.32
CA LYS A 102 12.54 -9.28 -18.74
C LYS A 102 13.56 -9.84 -17.74
N ASN A 103 13.22 -9.82 -16.45
CA ASN A 103 14.08 -10.26 -15.36
C ASN A 103 13.82 -11.72 -14.94
N ASP A 104 13.08 -12.50 -15.73
CA ASP A 104 12.68 -13.90 -15.44
C ASP A 104 12.00 -14.05 -14.06
N SER A 105 11.38 -12.98 -13.59
CA SER A 105 10.68 -12.90 -12.29
C SER A 105 9.18 -13.15 -12.40
N PHE A 106 8.69 -13.50 -13.59
CA PHE A 106 7.30 -13.83 -13.88
C PHE A 106 7.20 -15.30 -14.24
N LYS A 107 6.42 -16.07 -13.45
CA LYS A 107 6.23 -17.52 -13.68
C LYS A 107 4.74 -17.84 -13.80
N VAL A 108 4.43 -18.76 -14.69
CA VAL A 108 3.07 -19.28 -14.89
C VAL A 108 3.02 -20.73 -14.42
N VAL A 109 1.95 -21.10 -13.71
CA VAL A 109 1.67 -22.47 -13.28
C VAL A 109 0.29 -22.90 -13.78
N GLU A 110 0.17 -24.18 -14.10
CA GLU A 110 -1.11 -24.74 -14.58
C GLU A 110 -2.17 -24.77 -13.49
N SER A 111 -1.77 -25.13 -12.26
CA SER A 111 -2.68 -25.19 -11.11
C SER A 111 -1.96 -24.87 -9.80
N LEU A 112 -2.69 -24.23 -8.89
CA LEU A 112 -2.26 -23.97 -7.52
C LEU A 112 -2.69 -25.12 -6.59
N PRO A 113 -1.96 -25.40 -5.50
CA PRO A 113 -2.33 -26.45 -4.56
C PRO A 113 -3.61 -26.08 -3.82
N ASN A 114 -4.60 -26.99 -3.83
CA ASN A 114 -5.92 -26.77 -3.19
C ASN A 114 -6.04 -27.49 -1.83
N GLN A 115 -4.95 -27.71 -1.10
CA GLN A 115 -5.00 -28.32 0.22
C GLN A 115 -4.77 -27.27 1.32
N PRO A 116 -5.52 -27.30 2.44
CA PRO A 116 -5.45 -26.29 3.49
C PRO A 116 -4.22 -26.45 4.41
N LYS A 117 -3.20 -27.22 3.98
CA LYS A 117 -2.00 -27.48 4.76
C LYS A 117 -0.81 -26.66 4.31
N THR A 118 -0.30 -25.82 5.19
CA THR A 118 0.90 -24.99 4.94
C THR A 118 2.13 -25.81 4.56
N LYS A 119 2.30 -27.02 5.11
CA LYS A 119 3.44 -27.89 4.78
C LYS A 119 3.44 -28.30 3.30
N GLU A 120 2.30 -28.62 2.75
CA GLU A 120 2.16 -29.00 1.34
C GLU A 120 2.37 -27.79 0.42
N PHE A 121 1.85 -26.64 0.82
CA PHE A 121 2.07 -25.37 0.12
C PHE A 121 3.57 -25.01 0.08
N ILE A 122 4.31 -25.13 1.18
CA ILE A 122 5.75 -24.88 1.21
C ILE A 122 6.50 -25.91 0.35
N SER A 123 6.09 -27.18 0.35
CA SER A 123 6.71 -28.19 -0.52
C SER A 123 6.49 -27.90 -2.00
N PHE A 124 5.34 -27.36 -2.38
CA PHE A 124 5.07 -26.86 -3.73
C PHE A 124 6.00 -25.68 -4.10
N LEU A 125 6.17 -24.69 -3.19
CA LEU A 125 7.08 -23.58 -3.41
C LEU A 125 8.54 -24.05 -3.59
N ARG A 126 8.98 -25.01 -2.80
CA ARG A 126 10.34 -25.59 -2.91
C ARG A 126 10.56 -26.32 -4.24
N LYS A 127 9.58 -27.10 -4.68
CA LYS A 127 9.66 -27.80 -5.99
C LYS A 127 9.83 -26.82 -7.16
N ASN A 128 9.23 -25.61 -7.03
CA ASN A 128 9.32 -24.57 -8.06
C ASN A 128 10.48 -23.58 -7.85
N ASN A 129 11.37 -23.80 -6.87
CA ASN A 129 12.47 -22.89 -6.49
C ASN A 129 11.99 -21.47 -6.15
N LEU A 130 10.88 -21.37 -5.39
CA LEU A 130 10.23 -20.10 -4.99
C LEU A 130 10.32 -19.85 -3.48
N ASP A 131 10.88 -20.78 -2.71
CA ASP A 131 10.95 -20.70 -1.25
C ASP A 131 11.91 -19.58 -0.80
N GLY A 132 11.51 -18.83 0.23
CA GLY A 132 12.31 -17.75 0.84
C GLY A 132 12.38 -16.45 0.05
N ARG A 133 11.76 -16.31 -1.12
CA ARG A 133 11.68 -15.08 -1.90
C ARG A 133 10.33 -14.42 -1.74
N LYS A 134 10.29 -13.09 -1.76
CA LYS A 134 9.03 -12.35 -1.76
C LYS A 134 8.24 -12.63 -3.03
N LEU A 135 7.08 -13.26 -2.87
CA LEU A 135 6.26 -13.80 -3.95
C LEU A 135 4.85 -13.24 -3.93
N THR A 136 4.37 -12.73 -5.06
CA THR A 136 2.94 -12.47 -5.28
C THR A 136 2.35 -13.62 -6.08
N ILE A 137 1.32 -14.25 -5.54
CA ILE A 137 0.51 -15.23 -6.26
C ILE A 137 -0.75 -14.53 -6.75
N VAL A 138 -0.98 -14.58 -8.05
CA VAL A 138 -2.14 -13.98 -8.69
C VAL A 138 -3.00 -15.10 -9.27
N SER A 139 -4.25 -15.18 -8.83
CA SER A 139 -5.25 -16.14 -9.30
C SER A 139 -6.54 -15.42 -9.69
N SER A 140 -7.31 -16.00 -10.59
CA SER A 140 -8.67 -15.52 -10.93
C SER A 140 -9.58 -15.57 -9.72
N GLU A 141 -9.65 -16.72 -9.06
CA GLU A 141 -10.37 -16.95 -7.82
C GLU A 141 -9.42 -17.45 -6.72
N ILE A 142 -9.71 -17.06 -5.49
CA ILE A 142 -8.95 -17.49 -4.32
C ILE A 142 -9.82 -18.43 -3.52
N ASP A 143 -9.46 -19.70 -3.53
CA ASP A 143 -10.09 -20.72 -2.68
C ASP A 143 -9.73 -20.50 -1.20
N ASP A 144 -10.68 -20.79 -0.31
CA ASP A 144 -10.47 -20.71 1.14
C ASP A 144 -9.31 -21.60 1.59
N ASN A 145 -9.15 -22.78 0.99
CA ASN A 145 -8.06 -23.70 1.27
C ASN A 145 -6.68 -23.07 0.93
N LEU A 146 -6.56 -22.45 -0.24
CA LEU A 146 -5.34 -21.76 -0.65
C LEU A 146 -5.04 -20.56 0.27
N SER A 147 -6.05 -19.80 0.66
CA SER A 147 -5.93 -18.70 1.61
C SER A 147 -5.44 -19.19 2.99
N LEU A 148 -5.99 -20.29 3.50
CA LEU A 148 -5.57 -20.90 4.77
C LEU A 148 -4.13 -21.44 4.70
N ALA A 149 -3.75 -22.06 3.58
CA ALA A 149 -2.40 -22.61 3.39
C ALA A 149 -1.31 -21.53 3.28
N SER A 150 -1.62 -20.40 2.62
CA SER A 150 -0.66 -19.33 2.31
C SER A 150 -0.54 -18.25 3.39
N ARG A 151 -1.61 -17.94 4.14
CA ARG A 151 -1.65 -16.79 5.08
C ARG A 151 -0.57 -16.78 6.15
N ASN A 152 -0.07 -17.96 6.55
CA ASN A 152 0.98 -18.07 7.56
C ASN A 152 2.41 -17.95 6.99
N VAL A 153 2.55 -17.81 5.67
CA VAL A 153 3.86 -17.71 5.00
C VAL A 153 4.16 -16.22 4.76
N PRO A 154 5.11 -15.61 5.50
CA PRO A 154 5.25 -14.15 5.55
C PRO A 154 5.77 -13.51 4.26
N TYR A 155 6.40 -14.31 3.40
CA TYR A 155 6.95 -13.84 2.11
C TYR A 155 6.01 -14.06 0.92
N VAL A 156 4.78 -14.56 1.16
CA VAL A 156 3.79 -14.81 0.12
C VAL A 156 2.62 -13.85 0.28
N SER A 157 2.26 -13.19 -0.81
CA SER A 157 1.05 -12.35 -0.92
C SER A 157 0.11 -12.98 -1.94
N LEU A 158 -1.13 -13.28 -1.56
CA LEU A 158 -2.15 -13.85 -2.43
C LEU A 158 -3.11 -12.74 -2.86
N VAL A 159 -3.30 -12.57 -4.17
CA VAL A 159 -4.11 -11.48 -4.74
C VAL A 159 -4.96 -11.99 -5.90
N LYS A 160 -6.21 -11.52 -5.99
CA LYS A 160 -7.07 -11.79 -7.15
C LYS A 160 -6.63 -10.97 -8.36
N ALA A 161 -6.62 -11.56 -9.55
CA ALA A 161 -6.25 -10.88 -10.80
C ALA A 161 -7.04 -9.58 -11.05
N ASN A 162 -8.34 -9.60 -10.76
CA ASN A 162 -9.23 -8.45 -10.93
C ASN A 162 -8.98 -7.31 -9.93
N SER A 163 -8.50 -7.60 -8.71
CA SER A 163 -8.26 -6.61 -7.66
C SER A 163 -6.78 -6.29 -7.43
N CYS A 164 -5.87 -6.94 -8.17
CA CYS A 164 -4.44 -6.74 -8.06
C CYS A 164 -4.06 -5.25 -8.19
N SER A 165 -3.29 -4.72 -7.23
CA SER A 165 -2.80 -3.34 -7.24
C SER A 165 -1.42 -3.23 -7.90
N VAL A 166 -1.04 -2.01 -8.30
CA VAL A 166 0.29 -1.73 -8.83
C VAL A 166 1.36 -2.06 -7.79
N LYS A 167 1.06 -1.76 -6.53
CA LYS A 167 1.93 -2.03 -5.40
C LYS A 167 2.18 -3.53 -5.20
N ASP A 168 1.14 -4.37 -5.28
CA ASP A 168 1.25 -5.82 -5.06
C ASP A 168 2.20 -6.49 -6.06
N LEU A 169 2.22 -5.98 -7.30
CA LEU A 169 3.13 -6.47 -8.35
C LEU A 169 4.55 -5.90 -8.21
N PHE A 170 4.67 -4.71 -7.63
CA PHE A 170 5.95 -4.01 -7.50
C PHE A 170 6.77 -4.48 -6.30
N ASP A 171 6.13 -4.60 -5.12
CA ASP A 171 6.81 -4.85 -3.83
C ASP A 171 7.48 -6.23 -3.75
N ASN A 172 6.99 -7.21 -4.48
CA ASN A 172 7.50 -8.58 -4.44
C ASN A 172 8.48 -8.86 -5.58
N GLU A 173 9.47 -9.70 -5.30
CA GLU A 173 10.51 -10.06 -6.27
C GLU A 173 9.96 -10.91 -7.41
N LEU A 174 9.13 -11.89 -7.08
CA LEU A 174 8.56 -12.87 -8.00
C LEU A 174 7.05 -12.72 -8.12
N ILE A 175 6.53 -13.00 -9.30
CA ILE A 175 5.09 -13.09 -9.56
C ILE A 175 4.81 -14.48 -10.09
N LEU A 176 3.90 -15.19 -9.43
CA LEU A 176 3.38 -16.48 -9.84
C LEU A 176 1.92 -16.31 -10.24
N VAL A 177 1.56 -16.73 -11.44
CA VAL A 177 0.22 -16.56 -11.98
C VAL A 177 -0.32 -17.91 -12.41
N ASP A 178 -1.57 -18.21 -12.11
CA ASP A 178 -2.26 -19.36 -12.72
C ASP A 178 -2.75 -19.02 -14.13
N VAL A 179 -3.09 -20.02 -14.91
CA VAL A 179 -3.53 -19.83 -16.31
C VAL A 179 -4.77 -18.96 -16.39
N SER A 180 -5.75 -19.19 -15.52
CA SER A 180 -7.00 -18.41 -15.47
C SER A 180 -6.74 -16.95 -15.06
N GLY A 181 -5.88 -16.73 -14.07
CA GLY A 181 -5.46 -15.38 -13.66
C GLY A 181 -4.67 -14.63 -14.74
N LEU A 182 -3.92 -15.36 -15.59
CA LEU A 182 -3.22 -14.75 -16.72
C LEU A 182 -4.21 -14.24 -17.78
N GLU A 183 -5.27 -14.99 -18.07
CA GLU A 183 -6.34 -14.54 -18.96
C GLU A 183 -7.03 -13.28 -18.43
N ASP A 184 -7.38 -13.26 -17.15
CA ASP A 184 -7.96 -12.09 -16.50
C ASP A 184 -7.04 -10.87 -16.54
N LEU A 185 -5.75 -11.04 -16.25
CA LEU A 185 -4.75 -9.96 -16.37
C LEU A 185 -4.64 -9.47 -17.82
N SER A 186 -4.65 -10.37 -18.79
CA SER A 186 -4.59 -10.00 -20.22
C SER A 186 -5.83 -9.22 -20.66
N ASN A 187 -7.01 -9.60 -20.20
CA ASN A 187 -8.26 -8.89 -20.46
C ASN A 187 -8.30 -7.50 -19.80
N ARG A 188 -7.73 -7.39 -18.60
CA ARG A 188 -7.70 -6.14 -17.83
C ARG A 188 -6.69 -5.12 -18.37
N PHE A 189 -5.51 -5.57 -18.80
CA PHE A 189 -4.40 -4.71 -19.22
C PHE A 189 -4.04 -4.82 -20.71
N GLY A 190 -4.44 -5.91 -21.38
CA GLY A 190 -4.41 -6.04 -22.82
C GLY A 190 -5.37 -5.01 -23.42
N GLY A 191 -4.87 -4.04 -24.18
CA GLY A 191 -5.73 -3.07 -24.85
C GLY A 191 -6.70 -3.80 -25.77
N LYS A 192 -8.00 -3.49 -25.66
CA LYS A 192 -8.90 -3.69 -26.80
C LYS A 192 -8.35 -2.80 -27.92
N ASN A 193 -7.76 -3.43 -28.95
CA ASN A 193 -7.51 -2.79 -30.22
C ASN A 193 -8.82 -2.33 -30.84
#